data_a75bffb353bdcb6add98e5f1614195af
#
_entry.id   a75bffb353bdcb6add98e5f1614195af
#
_cell.length_a   1.000
_cell.length_b   1.000
_cell.length_c   1.000
_cell.angle_alpha   90.00
_cell.angle_beta   90.00
_cell.angle_gamma   90.00
#
_symmetry.space_group_name_H-M   'P 1'
#
loop_
_entity.id
_entity.type
_entity.pdbx_description
1 polymer ?
#
loop_
_entity_poly.entity_id
_entity_poly.type
_entity_poly.pdbx_seq_one_letter_code
_entity_poly.pdbx_strand_id
1 'polypeptide(L)'
;MEDLFETEADSSTGYTTIKSSKVEQQVCTAILGLTKKNAAKACFITSSGVGSEKTSSSGSTAYSALKKLLENQAYETTTVDLDSNSKVPSDCDILLFVAPTSDISEQALKKVTSFLDTAKKSNKTFVYVPAPMAIENGTPNMDSFLEEQGMKIESNWIYEQDNNYITSVAPSDHRLSIYDYDDSTFTDGIDSNTRVAMGDTWNITLTKSSSAKVLLKSSTKADLLPSDAKSTDDVKSGTGKALNGAVINQSEVSDGVNKNVVVIGSYYAVSTDFLTGYTQFNNSTYFTNMFNVLTENDSETVTINSATASDVTLGMESVIGSIVFAILFIGIIPLGVLILGIVIWAVRRKK
;
A
#
# COMPACT_ATOMS: atom_id res chain seq x y z
N MET A 1 -17.89 4.83 14.75
CA MET A 1 -18.55 4.17 13.60
C MET A 1 -17.73 4.32 12.33
N GLU A 2 -17.06 5.45 12.14
CA GLU A 2 -16.18 5.71 10.96
C GLU A 2 -15.02 4.72 10.81
N ASP A 3 -14.53 4.16 11.91
CA ASP A 3 -13.44 3.17 11.88
C ASP A 3 -13.89 1.77 11.38
N LEU A 4 -15.19 1.48 11.43
CA LEU A 4 -15.73 0.16 11.05
C LEU A 4 -16.32 0.12 9.64
N PHE A 5 -16.61 1.29 9.07
CA PHE A 5 -17.23 1.41 7.76
C PHE A 5 -16.57 2.49 6.93
N GLU A 6 -16.42 2.25 5.63
CA GLU A 6 -16.19 3.33 4.67
C GLU A 6 -17.53 3.90 4.27
N THR A 7 -17.61 5.22 4.30
CA THR A 7 -18.82 5.94 3.96
C THR A 7 -18.56 6.87 2.79
N GLU A 8 -19.54 7.05 1.93
CA GLU A 8 -19.52 8.00 0.83
C GLU A 8 -20.70 8.97 0.98
N ALA A 9 -20.40 10.26 0.92
CA ALA A 9 -21.45 11.29 0.94
C ALA A 9 -21.99 11.48 -0.49
N ASP A 10 -23.27 11.26 -0.67
CA ASP A 10 -23.94 11.62 -1.92
C ASP A 10 -24.09 13.14 -2.01
N SER A 11 -23.36 13.74 -2.94
CA SER A 11 -23.35 15.19 -3.15
C SER A 11 -24.71 15.77 -3.60
N SER A 12 -25.63 14.93 -4.09
CA SER A 12 -26.94 15.34 -4.57
C SER A 12 -28.02 15.34 -3.48
N THR A 13 -27.90 14.40 -2.53
CA THR A 13 -28.90 14.20 -1.48
C THR A 13 -28.41 14.60 -0.07
N GLY A 14 -27.11 14.76 0.11
CA GLY A 14 -26.48 15.03 1.41
C GLY A 14 -26.50 13.83 2.38
N TYR A 15 -26.96 12.67 1.95
CA TYR A 15 -26.95 11.44 2.75
C TYR A 15 -25.60 10.74 2.65
N THR A 16 -25.16 10.17 3.76
CA THR A 16 -23.95 9.34 3.81
C THR A 16 -24.36 7.88 3.71
N THR A 17 -23.84 7.17 2.70
CA THR A 17 -24.06 5.75 2.49
C THR A 17 -22.81 4.94 2.91
N ILE A 18 -23.02 3.72 3.39
CA ILE A 18 -21.92 2.79 3.70
C ILE A 18 -21.45 2.17 2.39
N LYS A 19 -20.17 2.38 2.05
CA LYS A 19 -19.52 1.84 0.86
C LYS A 19 -18.92 0.46 1.10
N SER A 20 -18.30 0.26 2.25
CA SER A 20 -17.70 -1.01 2.62
C SER A 20 -17.65 -1.22 4.13
N SER A 21 -17.56 -2.49 4.56
CA SER A 21 -17.39 -2.89 5.94
C SER A 21 -15.94 -3.28 6.21
N LYS A 22 -15.35 -2.74 7.28
CA LYS A 22 -14.01 -3.08 7.79
C LYS A 22 -14.08 -3.88 9.10
N VAL A 23 -15.27 -4.33 9.49
CA VAL A 23 -15.48 -5.00 10.79
C VAL A 23 -14.58 -6.23 10.93
N GLU A 24 -14.49 -7.07 9.90
CA GLU A 24 -13.66 -8.27 9.92
C GLU A 24 -12.19 -7.93 10.11
N GLN A 25 -11.67 -6.95 9.37
CA GLN A 25 -10.29 -6.50 9.52
C GLN A 25 -10.03 -5.96 10.94
N GLN A 26 -10.91 -5.15 11.47
CA GLN A 26 -10.74 -4.57 12.81
C GLN A 26 -10.79 -5.65 13.91
N VAL A 27 -11.68 -6.63 13.79
CA VAL A 27 -11.75 -7.75 14.73
C VAL A 27 -10.47 -8.59 14.66
N CYS A 28 -9.98 -8.92 13.47
CA CYS A 28 -8.74 -9.66 13.30
C CYS A 28 -7.52 -8.89 13.83
N THR A 29 -7.44 -7.59 13.56
CA THR A 29 -6.38 -6.72 14.09
C THR A 29 -6.40 -6.71 15.63
N ALA A 30 -7.59 -6.62 16.25
CA ALA A 30 -7.72 -6.67 17.69
C ALA A 30 -7.28 -8.03 18.26
N ILE A 31 -7.66 -9.13 17.63
CA ILE A 31 -7.23 -10.48 18.02
C ILE A 31 -5.70 -10.61 17.90
N LEU A 32 -5.11 -10.17 16.79
CA LEU A 32 -3.66 -10.15 16.60
C LEU A 32 -2.96 -9.35 17.71
N GLY A 33 -3.47 -8.16 18.03
CA GLY A 33 -2.91 -7.32 19.10
C GLY A 33 -2.98 -7.98 20.49
N LEU A 34 -4.01 -8.78 20.74
CA LEU A 34 -4.15 -9.52 22.02
C LEU A 34 -3.27 -10.77 22.09
N THR A 35 -2.96 -11.38 20.97
CA THR A 35 -2.14 -12.63 20.90
C THR A 35 -0.64 -12.34 20.83
N LYS A 36 -0.22 -11.18 20.36
CA LYS A 36 1.18 -10.76 20.29
C LYS A 36 1.72 -10.40 21.67
N LYS A 37 2.82 -11.01 22.06
CA LYS A 37 3.53 -10.67 23.30
C LYS A 37 4.24 -9.32 23.22
N ASN A 38 4.75 -8.96 22.04
CA ASN A 38 5.41 -7.69 21.75
C ASN A 38 4.95 -7.26 20.35
N ALA A 39 4.23 -6.16 20.26
CA ALA A 39 3.90 -5.55 18.99
C ALA A 39 5.17 -4.92 18.39
N ALA A 40 5.46 -5.19 17.12
CA ALA A 40 6.53 -4.49 16.43
C ALA A 40 6.17 -3.00 16.29
N LYS A 41 7.17 -2.13 16.35
CA LYS A 41 6.99 -0.68 16.33
C LYS A 41 7.53 -0.04 15.07
N ALA A 42 6.66 0.68 14.37
CA ALA A 42 6.97 1.42 13.16
C ALA A 42 7.05 2.93 13.45
N CYS A 43 8.20 3.51 13.13
CA CYS A 43 8.48 4.94 13.32
C CYS A 43 8.51 5.64 11.97
N PHE A 44 7.65 6.63 11.78
CA PHE A 44 7.57 7.41 10.55
C PHE A 44 8.34 8.73 10.72
N ILE A 45 9.28 8.98 9.82
CA ILE A 45 10.03 10.24 9.78
C ILE A 45 9.11 11.34 9.25
N THR A 46 9.07 12.48 9.95
CA THR A 46 8.28 13.67 9.57
C THR A 46 9.12 14.88 9.20
N SER A 47 10.45 14.76 9.23
CA SER A 47 11.38 15.79 8.74
C SER A 47 11.53 15.77 7.21
N SER A 48 12.27 16.74 6.66
CA SER A 48 12.59 16.85 5.23
C SER A 48 11.35 16.98 4.32
N GLY A 49 10.32 17.66 4.82
CA GLY A 49 9.11 17.94 4.06
C GLY A 49 8.24 16.69 3.76
N VAL A 50 8.42 15.61 4.53
CA VAL A 50 7.51 14.46 4.45
C VAL A 50 6.08 14.91 4.70
N GLY A 51 5.19 14.58 3.76
CA GLY A 51 3.78 14.91 3.88
C GLY A 51 3.16 14.28 5.12
N SER A 52 2.71 15.10 6.06
CA SER A 52 1.90 14.65 7.19
C SER A 52 0.46 14.38 6.71
N GLU A 53 -0.31 13.63 7.49
CA GLU A 53 -1.73 13.31 7.23
C GLU A 53 -2.61 14.53 6.86
N LYS A 54 -2.11 15.74 7.07
CA LYS A 54 -2.85 17.00 6.92
C LYS A 54 -2.68 17.70 5.56
N THR A 55 -1.84 17.21 4.65
CA THR A 55 -1.40 18.01 3.49
C THR A 55 -1.97 17.61 2.13
N SER A 56 -2.80 16.57 1.99
CA SER A 56 -3.40 16.27 0.70
C SER A 56 -4.91 16.45 0.69
N SER A 57 -5.38 17.31 -0.20
CA SER A 57 -6.81 17.46 -0.52
C SER A 57 -7.42 16.23 -1.21
N SER A 58 -6.62 15.25 -1.57
CA SER A 58 -7.03 13.99 -2.22
C SER A 58 -6.97 12.75 -1.29
N GLY A 59 -6.67 12.90 0.00
CA GLY A 59 -6.86 11.85 1.02
C GLY A 59 -5.96 10.62 0.93
N SER A 60 -5.16 10.47 -0.11
CA SER A 60 -4.38 9.28 -0.39
C SER A 60 -2.89 9.59 -0.48
N THR A 61 -2.21 9.51 0.64
CA THR A 61 -0.75 9.58 0.66
C THR A 61 -0.16 8.20 0.93
N ALA A 62 0.99 7.89 0.34
CA ALA A 62 1.73 6.66 0.65
C ALA A 62 2.05 6.55 2.15
N TYR A 63 2.29 7.67 2.80
CA TYR A 63 2.50 7.75 4.24
C TYR A 63 1.32 7.20 5.04
N SER A 64 0.10 7.74 4.83
CA SER A 64 -1.09 7.30 5.57
C SER A 64 -1.52 5.88 5.19
N ALA A 65 -1.31 5.47 3.94
CA ALA A 65 -1.60 4.13 3.47
C ALA A 65 -0.67 3.09 4.13
N LEU A 66 0.64 3.34 4.18
CA LEU A 66 1.61 2.47 4.86
C LEU A 66 1.35 2.42 6.37
N LYS A 67 1.05 3.57 6.99
CA LYS A 67 0.70 3.62 8.41
C LYS A 67 -0.49 2.72 8.70
N LYS A 68 -1.56 2.84 7.92
CA LYS A 68 -2.76 2.02 8.06
C LYS A 68 -2.49 0.54 7.79
N LEU A 69 -1.66 0.22 6.78
CA LEU A 69 -1.25 -1.15 6.49
C LEU A 69 -0.59 -1.79 7.71
N LEU A 70 0.35 -1.10 8.36
CA LEU A 70 1.06 -1.58 9.53
C LEU A 70 0.16 -1.68 10.76
N GLU A 71 -0.70 -0.69 10.99
CA GLU A 71 -1.69 -0.73 12.08
C GLU A 71 -2.66 -1.91 11.94
N ASN A 72 -3.08 -2.24 10.72
CA ASN A 72 -3.90 -3.43 10.44
C ASN A 72 -3.18 -4.75 10.76
N GLN A 73 -1.86 -4.76 10.81
CA GLN A 73 -1.02 -5.88 11.24
C GLN A 73 -0.60 -5.78 12.72
N ALA A 74 -1.30 -4.96 13.49
CA ALA A 74 -1.06 -4.73 14.92
C ALA A 74 0.34 -4.19 15.24
N TYR A 75 0.95 -3.38 14.34
CA TYR A 75 2.11 -2.59 14.68
C TYR A 75 1.71 -1.38 15.53
N GLU A 76 2.54 -1.04 16.49
CA GLU A 76 2.49 0.29 17.10
C GLU A 76 3.12 1.30 16.16
N THR A 77 2.40 2.38 15.82
CA THR A 77 2.92 3.42 14.96
C THR A 77 3.21 4.70 15.74
N THR A 78 4.32 5.35 15.43
CA THR A 78 4.69 6.65 15.99
C THR A 78 5.40 7.50 14.94
N THR A 79 5.50 8.80 15.21
CA THR A 79 6.24 9.73 14.35
C THR A 79 7.52 10.19 15.02
N VAL A 80 8.54 10.48 14.24
CA VAL A 80 9.79 11.02 14.70
C VAL A 80 10.29 12.13 13.77
N ASP A 81 10.55 13.30 14.35
CA ASP A 81 11.21 14.40 13.65
C ASP A 81 12.71 14.33 13.88
N LEU A 82 13.44 13.91 12.85
CA LEU A 82 14.88 13.74 12.92
C LEU A 82 15.67 15.08 12.86
N ASP A 83 15.05 16.17 12.39
CA ASP A 83 15.68 17.48 12.39
C ASP A 83 15.62 18.15 13.78
N SER A 84 14.71 17.69 14.64
CA SER A 84 14.70 18.08 16.05
C SER A 84 15.83 17.40 16.85
N ASN A 85 15.98 17.76 18.13
CA ASN A 85 16.92 17.09 19.03
C ASN A 85 16.49 15.66 19.43
N SER A 86 15.36 15.18 18.93
CA SER A 86 14.82 13.85 19.23
C SER A 86 15.70 12.75 18.62
N LYS A 87 15.84 11.65 19.35
CA LYS A 87 16.45 10.41 18.85
C LYS A 87 15.34 9.49 18.34
N VAL A 88 15.68 8.58 17.44
CA VAL A 88 14.79 7.47 17.12
C VAL A 88 14.49 6.68 18.41
N PRO A 89 13.23 6.38 18.74
CA PRO A 89 12.89 5.57 19.90
C PRO A 89 13.65 4.24 19.91
N SER A 90 14.15 3.81 21.05
CA SER A 90 14.97 2.58 21.16
C SER A 90 14.19 1.30 20.88
N ASP A 91 12.87 1.35 21.06
CA ASP A 91 11.89 0.29 20.79
C ASP A 91 11.36 0.29 19.34
N CYS A 92 11.84 1.20 18.50
CA CYS A 92 11.53 1.21 17.09
C CYS A 92 12.18 0.01 16.37
N ASP A 93 11.44 -0.73 15.57
CA ASP A 93 11.91 -1.87 14.78
C ASP A 93 12.08 -1.53 13.32
N ILE A 94 11.21 -0.67 12.80
CA ILE A 94 11.26 -0.19 11.43
C ILE A 94 11.11 1.32 11.38
N LEU A 95 12.01 1.97 10.67
CA LEU A 95 12.02 3.41 10.44
C LEU A 95 11.70 3.70 8.99
N LEU A 96 10.61 4.42 8.73
CA LEU A 96 10.10 4.69 7.39
C LEU A 96 10.30 6.16 7.01
N PHE A 97 10.91 6.37 5.84
CA PHE A 97 11.10 7.68 5.23
C PHE A 97 10.39 7.71 3.88
N VAL A 98 9.21 8.31 3.86
CA VAL A 98 8.26 8.17 2.74
C VAL A 98 8.05 9.50 2.05
N ALA A 99 8.36 9.55 0.77
CA ALA A 99 8.13 10.66 -0.14
C ALA A 99 8.56 12.04 0.42
N PRO A 100 9.82 12.20 0.83
CA PRO A 100 10.32 13.51 1.26
C PRO A 100 10.30 14.50 0.09
N THR A 101 10.16 15.78 0.39
CA THR A 101 10.23 16.87 -0.60
C THR A 101 11.57 17.60 -0.59
N SER A 102 12.46 17.23 0.31
CA SER A 102 13.83 17.73 0.38
C SER A 102 14.79 16.64 0.84
N ASP A 103 16.08 16.82 0.62
CA ASP A 103 17.09 15.87 1.10
C ASP A 103 17.07 15.75 2.62
N ILE A 104 17.47 14.59 3.12
CA ILE A 104 17.69 14.36 4.55
C ILE A 104 18.93 15.12 5.01
N SER A 105 18.88 15.77 6.18
CA SER A 105 20.06 16.44 6.73
C SER A 105 21.11 15.42 7.19
N GLU A 106 22.40 15.80 7.17
CA GLU A 106 23.48 14.94 7.68
C GLU A 106 23.25 14.51 9.14
N GLN A 107 22.68 15.41 9.96
CA GLN A 107 22.40 15.11 11.36
C GLN A 107 21.27 14.06 11.49
N ALA A 108 20.24 14.18 10.68
CA ALA A 108 19.15 13.21 10.63
C ALA A 108 19.66 11.86 10.13
N LEU A 109 20.52 11.85 9.12
CA LEU A 109 21.12 10.63 8.58
C LEU A 109 22.00 9.90 9.61
N LYS A 110 22.79 10.64 10.43
CA LYS A 110 23.52 10.06 11.56
C LYS A 110 22.61 9.38 12.58
N LYS A 111 21.37 9.88 12.76
CA LYS A 111 20.39 9.22 13.63
C LYS A 111 19.83 7.94 13.00
N VAL A 112 19.63 7.91 11.67
CA VAL A 112 19.25 6.69 10.93
C VAL A 112 20.35 5.63 11.08
N THR A 113 21.61 6.00 10.85
CA THR A 113 22.76 5.08 11.02
C THR A 113 22.86 4.58 12.46
N SER A 114 22.73 5.49 13.44
CA SER A 114 22.74 5.11 14.86
C SER A 114 21.59 4.17 15.22
N PHE A 115 20.41 4.35 14.64
CA PHE A 115 19.28 3.44 14.80
C PHE A 115 19.60 2.05 14.25
N LEU A 116 20.13 1.95 13.04
CA LEU A 116 20.55 0.68 12.44
C LEU A 116 21.63 -0.02 13.29
N ASP A 117 22.52 0.74 13.93
CA ASP A 117 23.56 0.21 14.81
C ASP A 117 23.04 -0.34 16.15
N THR A 118 21.76 -0.13 16.46
CA THR A 118 21.11 -0.77 17.61
C THR A 118 20.67 -2.22 17.34
N ALA A 119 20.82 -2.74 16.13
CA ALA A 119 20.55 -4.12 15.77
C ALA A 119 21.51 -5.05 16.54
N LYS A 120 21.08 -5.56 17.70
CA LYS A 120 21.86 -6.45 18.58
C LYS A 120 21.06 -7.67 19.04
N LYS A 121 19.76 -7.51 19.19
CA LYS A 121 18.83 -8.54 19.68
C LYS A 121 17.63 -8.74 18.76
N SER A 122 17.35 -7.77 17.90
CA SER A 122 16.28 -7.80 16.90
C SER A 122 16.76 -7.05 15.67
N ASN A 123 16.18 -7.38 14.55
CA ASN A 123 16.41 -6.69 13.29
C ASN A 123 16.09 -5.19 13.42
N LYS A 124 16.83 -4.36 12.69
CA LYS A 124 16.50 -2.94 12.51
C LYS A 124 16.43 -2.64 11.03
N THR A 125 15.32 -2.05 10.63
CA THR A 125 15.01 -1.84 9.22
C THR A 125 14.80 -0.36 8.93
N PHE A 126 15.48 0.17 7.94
CA PHE A 126 15.22 1.49 7.36
C PHE A 126 14.59 1.30 5.98
N VAL A 127 13.46 1.91 5.75
CA VAL A 127 12.72 1.87 4.46
C VAL A 127 12.67 3.27 3.88
N TYR A 128 13.18 3.40 2.67
CA TYR A 128 13.11 4.64 1.90
C TYR A 128 12.19 4.46 0.69
N VAL A 129 11.22 5.34 0.59
CA VAL A 129 10.33 5.48 -0.56
C VAL A 129 10.54 6.88 -1.13
N PRO A 130 11.20 7.04 -2.28
CA PRO A 130 11.43 8.35 -2.87
C PRO A 130 10.13 9.02 -3.30
N ALA A 131 10.15 10.34 -3.38
CA ALA A 131 9.03 11.09 -3.95
C ALA A 131 8.81 10.72 -5.43
N PRO A 132 7.58 10.84 -5.94
CA PRO A 132 7.27 10.50 -7.34
C PRO A 132 7.89 11.46 -8.36
N MET A 133 8.40 12.60 -7.90
CA MET A 133 9.06 13.60 -8.73
C MET A 133 10.47 13.90 -8.21
N ALA A 134 11.34 14.33 -9.09
CA ALA A 134 12.69 14.75 -8.72
C ALA A 134 12.64 15.93 -7.73
N ILE A 135 13.44 15.83 -6.67
CA ILE A 135 13.60 16.90 -5.67
C ILE A 135 14.49 17.99 -6.27
N GLU A 136 14.08 19.23 -6.11
CA GLU A 136 14.82 20.41 -6.54
C GLU A 136 16.22 20.44 -5.93
N ASN A 137 17.25 20.44 -6.26
CA ASN A 137 18.60 20.30 -5.67
C ASN A 137 19.07 18.87 -5.42
N GLY A 138 18.27 17.86 -5.80
CA GLY A 138 18.62 16.46 -5.60
C GLY A 138 18.61 15.99 -4.13
N THR A 139 19.21 14.83 -3.91
CA THR A 139 19.27 14.17 -2.59
C THR A 139 20.70 13.70 -2.23
N PRO A 140 21.73 14.60 -2.26
CA PRO A 140 23.13 14.19 -2.13
C PRO A 140 23.46 13.43 -0.85
N ASN A 141 22.84 13.74 0.28
CA ASN A 141 23.07 13.02 1.52
C ASN A 141 22.47 11.62 1.48
N MET A 142 21.23 11.49 1.00
CA MET A 142 20.58 10.20 0.84
C MET A 142 21.30 9.36 -0.23
N ASP A 143 21.70 9.95 -1.35
CA ASP A 143 22.41 9.27 -2.42
C ASP A 143 23.75 8.68 -1.90
N SER A 144 24.51 9.47 -1.15
CA SER A 144 25.76 8.99 -0.54
C SER A 144 25.52 7.83 0.43
N PHE A 145 24.47 7.92 1.26
CA PHE A 145 24.12 6.84 2.17
C PHE A 145 23.72 5.57 1.42
N LEU A 146 22.92 5.68 0.36
CA LEU A 146 22.50 4.53 -0.45
C LEU A 146 23.67 3.91 -1.20
N GLU A 147 24.62 4.72 -1.70
CA GLU A 147 25.85 4.22 -2.34
C GLU A 147 26.71 3.41 -1.36
N GLU A 148 26.82 3.82 -0.10
CA GLU A 148 27.45 3.03 0.97
C GLU A 148 26.74 1.69 1.22
N GLN A 149 25.41 1.65 1.00
CA GLN A 149 24.62 0.43 1.07
C GLN A 149 24.66 -0.39 -0.24
N GLY A 150 25.43 0.04 -1.23
CA GLY A 150 25.56 -0.65 -2.52
C GLY A 150 24.41 -0.44 -3.50
N MET A 151 23.62 0.62 -3.31
CA MET A 151 22.44 0.95 -4.12
C MET A 151 22.55 2.38 -4.64
N LYS A 152 21.97 2.65 -5.80
CA LYS A 152 21.87 3.98 -6.37
C LYS A 152 20.53 4.17 -7.05
N ILE A 153 19.84 5.26 -6.75
CA ILE A 153 18.64 5.70 -7.48
C ILE A 153 19.11 6.54 -8.66
N GLU A 154 18.75 6.12 -9.88
CA GLU A 154 19.12 6.83 -11.11
C GLU A 154 18.09 7.93 -11.41
N SER A 155 18.51 8.97 -12.14
CA SER A 155 17.66 10.10 -12.53
C SER A 155 16.72 9.76 -13.69
N ASN A 156 16.09 8.60 -13.64
CA ASN A 156 15.13 8.15 -14.64
C ASN A 156 14.10 7.20 -14.04
N TRP A 157 12.91 7.21 -14.65
CA TRP A 157 11.86 6.25 -14.37
C TRP A 157 11.95 5.04 -15.30
N ILE A 158 11.43 3.91 -14.83
CA ILE A 158 11.25 2.71 -15.63
C ILE A 158 10.02 2.94 -16.52
N TYR A 159 10.22 2.77 -17.84
CA TYR A 159 9.20 2.90 -18.87
C TYR A 159 8.99 1.56 -19.55
N GLU A 160 7.90 0.88 -19.26
CA GLU A 160 7.65 -0.49 -19.68
C GLU A 160 7.20 -0.55 -21.15
N GLN A 161 7.79 -1.44 -21.94
CA GLN A 161 7.45 -1.64 -23.34
C GLN A 161 6.77 -2.98 -23.60
N ASP A 162 6.78 -3.90 -22.62
CA ASP A 162 6.09 -5.17 -22.77
C ASP A 162 4.63 -5.04 -22.34
N ASN A 163 3.70 -5.20 -23.29
CA ASN A 163 2.27 -5.13 -23.03
C ASN A 163 1.77 -6.12 -21.94
N ASN A 164 2.52 -7.23 -21.70
CA ASN A 164 2.17 -8.16 -20.61
C ASN A 164 2.52 -7.64 -19.22
N TYR A 165 3.30 -6.54 -19.16
CA TYR A 165 3.70 -5.89 -17.91
C TYR A 165 3.00 -4.55 -17.69
N ILE A 166 2.34 -3.99 -18.70
CA ILE A 166 1.52 -2.77 -18.53
C ILE A 166 0.23 -3.16 -17.79
N THR A 167 -0.16 -2.34 -16.82
CA THR A 167 -1.33 -2.65 -15.99
C THR A 167 -2.64 -2.49 -16.74
N SER A 168 -3.62 -3.33 -16.43
CA SER A 168 -4.98 -3.23 -16.99
C SER A 168 -5.75 -1.99 -16.51
N VAL A 169 -5.34 -1.35 -15.41
CA VAL A 169 -5.99 -0.14 -14.88
C VAL A 169 -5.61 1.12 -15.66
N ALA A 170 -4.47 1.11 -16.36
CA ALA A 170 -4.04 2.21 -17.22
C ALA A 170 -3.24 1.64 -18.42
N PRO A 171 -3.89 1.01 -19.39
CA PRO A 171 -3.22 0.26 -20.45
C PRO A 171 -2.42 1.13 -21.45
N SER A 172 -2.56 2.45 -21.39
CA SER A 172 -1.77 3.41 -22.18
C SER A 172 -0.67 4.10 -21.37
N ASP A 173 -0.57 3.85 -20.07
CA ASP A 173 0.46 4.44 -19.22
C ASP A 173 1.60 3.44 -18.99
N HIS A 174 2.64 3.57 -19.79
CA HIS A 174 3.86 2.75 -19.72
C HIS A 174 4.70 2.97 -18.45
N ARG A 175 4.39 3.99 -17.64
CA ARG A 175 5.04 4.21 -16.34
C ARG A 175 4.34 3.45 -15.22
N LEU A 176 3.13 2.92 -15.49
CA LEU A 176 2.37 2.11 -14.55
C LEU A 176 2.40 0.65 -14.99
N SER A 177 3.24 -0.13 -14.34
CA SER A 177 3.55 -1.51 -14.76
C SER A 177 3.56 -2.49 -13.58
N ILE A 178 3.51 -3.77 -13.91
CA ILE A 178 3.64 -4.87 -12.94
C ILE A 178 5.09 -5.37 -12.92
N TYR A 179 5.52 -5.83 -11.75
CA TYR A 179 6.88 -6.23 -11.48
C TYR A 179 6.97 -7.69 -11.05
N ASP A 180 7.96 -8.41 -11.55
CA ASP A 180 8.26 -9.76 -11.13
C ASP A 180 8.98 -9.76 -9.77
N TYR A 181 8.72 -10.80 -8.98
CA TYR A 181 9.48 -11.08 -7.77
C TYR A 181 10.84 -11.68 -8.16
N ASP A 182 11.93 -11.02 -7.77
CA ASP A 182 13.29 -11.57 -7.98
C ASP A 182 13.73 -12.43 -6.79
N ASP A 183 13.20 -12.13 -5.60
CA ASP A 183 13.41 -12.87 -4.36
C ASP A 183 12.07 -13.37 -3.83
N SER A 184 12.00 -14.66 -3.46
CA SER A 184 10.78 -15.29 -2.97
C SER A 184 10.58 -15.16 -1.45
N THR A 185 11.47 -14.50 -0.73
CA THR A 185 11.44 -14.39 0.75
C THR A 185 10.13 -13.77 1.26
N PHE A 186 9.52 -12.88 0.46
CA PHE A 186 8.32 -12.13 0.86
C PHE A 186 7.06 -12.55 0.08
N THR A 187 7.08 -13.72 -0.58
CA THR A 187 5.98 -14.18 -1.45
C THR A 187 5.08 -15.24 -0.81
N ASP A 188 5.18 -15.44 0.49
CA ASP A 188 4.34 -16.40 1.18
C ASP A 188 2.85 -16.05 1.04
N GLY A 189 2.02 -17.05 0.71
CA GLY A 189 0.58 -16.87 0.46
C GLY A 189 0.23 -16.08 -0.80
N ILE A 190 1.22 -15.69 -1.62
CA ILE A 190 0.99 -14.96 -2.88
C ILE A 190 0.78 -15.95 -4.03
N ASP A 191 -0.30 -15.74 -4.80
CA ASP A 191 -0.49 -16.46 -6.08
C ASP A 191 0.59 -16.04 -7.08
N SER A 192 1.29 -17.03 -7.64
CA SER A 192 2.37 -16.82 -8.62
C SER A 192 1.93 -16.08 -9.91
N ASN A 193 0.63 -16.06 -10.20
CA ASN A 193 0.06 -15.36 -11.36
C ASN A 193 -0.23 -13.88 -11.08
N THR A 194 -0.20 -13.47 -9.81
CA THR A 194 -0.50 -12.10 -9.40
C THR A 194 0.79 -11.40 -8.99
N ARG A 195 0.98 -10.17 -9.43
CA ARG A 195 2.21 -9.39 -9.27
C ARG A 195 1.97 -8.11 -8.50
N VAL A 196 3.06 -7.43 -8.13
CA VAL A 196 3.04 -6.08 -7.57
C VAL A 196 2.97 -5.07 -8.71
N ALA A 197 2.08 -4.09 -8.60
CA ALA A 197 2.04 -2.97 -9.53
C ALA A 197 2.77 -1.75 -8.93
N MET A 198 3.53 -1.04 -9.76
CA MET A 198 4.28 0.15 -9.38
C MET A 198 4.11 1.22 -10.46
N GLY A 199 3.98 2.47 -10.04
CA GLY A 199 3.88 3.62 -10.94
C GLY A 199 5.00 4.63 -10.71
N ASP A 200 5.40 5.36 -11.73
CA ASP A 200 6.51 6.32 -11.69
C ASP A 200 7.72 5.78 -10.90
N THR A 201 8.15 4.59 -11.29
CA THR A 201 9.16 3.84 -10.55
C THR A 201 10.55 4.30 -10.93
N TRP A 202 11.29 4.81 -9.97
CA TRP A 202 12.72 5.12 -10.14
C TRP A 202 13.53 3.86 -10.40
N ASN A 203 14.40 3.91 -11.39
CA ASN A 203 15.34 2.83 -11.66
C ASN A 203 16.44 2.79 -10.58
N ILE A 204 16.63 1.63 -9.95
CA ILE A 204 17.65 1.44 -8.92
C ILE A 204 18.74 0.54 -9.45
N THR A 205 19.98 1.00 -9.43
CA THR A 205 21.15 0.21 -9.82
C THR A 205 21.91 -0.28 -8.60
N LEU A 206 22.49 -1.48 -8.71
CA LEU A 206 23.35 -2.04 -7.67
C LEU A 206 24.81 -1.85 -8.04
N THR A 207 25.65 -1.49 -7.06
CA THR A 207 27.09 -1.40 -7.29
C THR A 207 27.70 -2.80 -7.41
N LYS A 208 28.79 -2.94 -8.15
CA LYS A 208 29.42 -4.25 -8.44
C LYS A 208 29.91 -5.02 -7.22
N SER A 209 30.14 -4.35 -6.10
CA SER A 209 30.58 -4.94 -4.83
C SER A 209 29.45 -5.07 -3.79
N SER A 210 28.22 -4.84 -4.22
CA SER A 210 27.06 -4.78 -3.32
C SER A 210 26.64 -6.16 -2.83
N SER A 211 26.25 -6.24 -1.54
CA SER A 211 25.46 -7.34 -0.97
C SER A 211 23.95 -7.13 -1.14
N ALA A 212 23.55 -6.00 -1.72
CA ALA A 212 22.14 -5.71 -1.94
C ALA A 212 21.53 -6.66 -2.97
N LYS A 213 20.26 -7.00 -2.76
CA LYS A 213 19.48 -7.91 -3.60
C LYS A 213 18.33 -7.16 -4.23
N VAL A 214 17.96 -7.59 -5.42
CA VAL A 214 16.74 -7.12 -6.09
C VAL A 214 15.53 -7.81 -5.47
N LEU A 215 14.47 -7.06 -5.23
CA LEU A 215 13.19 -7.56 -4.74
C LEU A 215 12.16 -7.64 -5.85
N LEU A 216 12.02 -6.53 -6.58
CA LEU A 216 11.05 -6.37 -7.66
C LEU A 216 11.76 -5.85 -8.92
N LYS A 217 11.47 -6.45 -10.06
CA LYS A 217 12.08 -6.10 -11.35
C LYS A 217 11.05 -5.99 -12.48
N SER A 218 11.33 -5.11 -13.43
CA SER A 218 10.56 -4.95 -14.67
C SER A 218 10.77 -6.11 -15.64
N SER A 219 10.11 -6.04 -16.79
CA SER A 219 10.48 -6.89 -17.93
C SER A 219 11.89 -6.54 -18.48
N THR A 220 12.41 -7.41 -19.33
CA THR A 220 13.67 -7.13 -20.05
C THR A 220 13.52 -6.13 -21.22
N LYS A 221 12.28 -5.74 -21.54
CA LYS A 221 11.98 -4.76 -22.60
C LYS A 221 11.78 -3.35 -22.08
N ALA A 222 11.85 -3.17 -20.75
CA ALA A 222 11.69 -1.85 -20.16
C ALA A 222 12.79 -0.89 -20.61
N ASP A 223 12.39 0.32 -20.94
CA ASP A 223 13.20 1.46 -21.31
C ASP A 223 13.32 2.45 -20.13
N LEU A 224 14.02 3.55 -20.34
CA LEU A 224 14.29 4.57 -19.34
C LEU A 224 13.71 5.92 -19.77
N LEU A 225 12.85 6.51 -18.96
CA LEU A 225 12.37 7.87 -19.16
C LEU A 225 13.13 8.81 -18.23
N PRO A 226 13.94 9.76 -18.74
CA PRO A 226 14.64 10.73 -17.91
C PRO A 226 13.69 11.53 -17.01
N SER A 227 14.09 11.84 -15.79
CA SER A 227 13.25 12.58 -14.83
C SER A 227 12.97 14.04 -15.23
N ASP A 228 13.72 14.58 -16.17
CA ASP A 228 13.56 15.89 -16.79
C ASP A 228 12.88 15.83 -18.18
N ALA A 229 12.43 14.64 -18.60
CA ALA A 229 11.75 14.44 -19.88
C ALA A 229 10.49 15.33 -19.99
N LYS A 230 10.29 15.91 -21.15
CA LYS A 230 9.13 16.76 -21.46
C LYS A 230 8.04 15.99 -22.20
N SER A 231 8.41 14.89 -22.81
CA SER A 231 7.48 14.00 -23.51
C SER A 231 8.00 12.54 -23.48
N THR A 232 7.15 11.61 -23.91
CA THR A 232 7.53 10.21 -24.09
C THR A 232 8.50 10.00 -25.26
N ASP A 233 8.72 11.01 -26.12
CA ASP A 233 9.73 10.96 -27.18
C ASP A 233 11.16 10.98 -26.61
N ASP A 234 11.32 11.41 -25.35
CA ASP A 234 12.59 11.45 -24.64
C ASP A 234 12.98 10.08 -24.05
N VAL A 235 12.15 9.05 -24.21
CA VAL A 235 12.45 7.69 -23.75
C VAL A 235 13.74 7.17 -24.39
N LYS A 236 14.64 6.68 -23.54
CA LYS A 236 15.91 6.08 -23.94
C LYS A 236 15.83 4.57 -23.86
N SER A 237 16.30 3.89 -24.89
CA SER A 237 16.32 2.43 -24.92
C SER A 237 17.04 1.87 -23.69
N GLY A 238 16.40 0.89 -23.07
CA GLY A 238 16.97 0.11 -21.99
C GLY A 238 18.14 -0.77 -22.46
N THR A 239 18.72 -1.48 -21.50
CA THR A 239 19.89 -2.33 -21.76
C THR A 239 19.53 -3.73 -22.27
N GLY A 240 18.26 -4.04 -22.48
CA GLY A 240 17.76 -5.40 -22.74
C GLY A 240 17.79 -6.30 -21.50
N LYS A 241 17.95 -5.71 -20.32
CA LYS A 241 17.89 -6.39 -19.02
C LYS A 241 16.76 -5.80 -18.19
N ALA A 242 16.19 -6.61 -17.29
CA ALA A 242 15.24 -6.13 -16.33
C ALA A 242 15.82 -5.01 -15.46
N LEU A 243 15.02 -4.00 -15.16
CA LEU A 243 15.37 -2.85 -14.34
C LEU A 243 14.80 -3.05 -12.92
N ASN A 244 15.50 -2.56 -11.90
CA ASN A 244 15.12 -2.84 -10.53
C ASN A 244 14.18 -1.74 -10.00
N GLY A 245 12.99 -2.14 -9.54
CA GLY A 245 11.99 -1.27 -8.94
C GLY A 245 12.05 -1.23 -7.41
N ALA A 246 12.51 -2.31 -6.77
CA ALA A 246 12.74 -2.37 -5.33
C ALA A 246 13.95 -3.24 -5.00
N VAL A 247 14.70 -2.84 -3.99
CA VAL A 247 15.96 -3.50 -3.59
C VAL A 247 16.11 -3.50 -2.07
N ILE A 248 16.89 -4.44 -1.55
CA ILE A 248 17.24 -4.53 -0.13
C ILE A 248 18.72 -4.80 0.05
N ASN A 249 19.36 -4.12 0.99
CA ASN A 249 20.63 -4.54 1.56
C ASN A 249 20.41 -5.11 2.96
N GLN A 250 20.77 -6.37 3.16
CA GLN A 250 20.74 -7.03 4.46
C GLN A 250 22.18 -7.30 4.92
N SER A 251 22.51 -6.75 6.06
CA SER A 251 23.81 -6.95 6.69
C SER A 251 23.63 -7.65 8.02
N GLU A 252 24.04 -8.90 8.11
CA GLU A 252 24.03 -9.65 9.37
C GLU A 252 25.04 -9.06 10.35
N VAL A 253 24.58 -8.81 11.58
CA VAL A 253 25.38 -8.23 12.66
C VAL A 253 25.81 -9.30 13.65
N SER A 254 24.90 -10.22 13.98
CA SER A 254 25.14 -11.35 14.88
C SER A 254 24.00 -12.37 14.78
N ASP A 255 24.33 -13.66 14.77
CA ASP A 255 23.40 -14.81 14.94
C ASP A 255 21.97 -14.59 14.37
N GLY A 256 21.86 -14.26 13.08
CA GLY A 256 20.59 -14.05 12.40
C GLY A 256 19.98 -12.63 12.57
N VAL A 257 20.59 -11.76 13.38
CA VAL A 257 20.13 -10.36 13.51
C VAL A 257 20.69 -9.49 12.39
N ASN A 258 19.82 -8.78 11.70
CA ASN A 258 20.15 -8.01 10.51
C ASN A 258 19.91 -6.50 10.67
N LYS A 259 20.76 -5.72 10.02
CA LYS A 259 20.46 -4.36 9.59
C LYS A 259 19.91 -4.43 8.17
N ASN A 260 18.76 -3.88 7.96
CA ASN A 260 18.12 -3.88 6.65
C ASN A 260 17.95 -2.46 6.15
N VAL A 261 18.34 -2.21 4.91
CA VAL A 261 18.05 -0.96 4.19
C VAL A 261 17.28 -1.33 2.94
N VAL A 262 16.02 -0.89 2.85
CA VAL A 262 15.11 -1.17 1.75
C VAL A 262 14.83 0.10 0.98
N VAL A 263 14.88 0.02 -0.34
CA VAL A 263 14.40 1.08 -1.24
C VAL A 263 13.25 0.54 -2.06
N ILE A 264 12.09 1.17 -1.95
CA ILE A 264 10.93 0.93 -2.80
C ILE A 264 10.85 2.09 -3.78
N GLY A 265 11.28 1.89 -5.03
CA GLY A 265 11.45 2.96 -6.02
C GLY A 265 10.17 3.65 -6.47
N SER A 266 9.02 3.29 -5.95
CA SER A 266 7.74 3.84 -6.35
C SER A 266 6.91 4.30 -5.14
N TYR A 267 6.57 5.58 -5.15
CA TYR A 267 5.57 6.14 -4.25
C TYR A 267 4.20 5.47 -4.40
N TYR A 268 3.79 5.25 -5.64
CA TYR A 268 2.46 4.71 -5.93
C TYR A 268 2.30 3.26 -5.49
N ALA A 269 3.38 2.45 -5.50
CA ALA A 269 3.33 1.06 -5.06
C ALA A 269 2.79 0.88 -3.64
N VAL A 270 2.98 1.89 -2.79
CA VAL A 270 2.56 1.91 -1.39
C VAL A 270 1.48 2.97 -1.10
N SER A 271 0.81 3.47 -2.13
CA SER A 271 -0.33 4.38 -2.00
C SER A 271 -1.63 3.62 -1.67
N THR A 272 -2.66 4.35 -1.25
CA THR A 272 -3.98 3.77 -0.95
C THR A 272 -4.55 3.01 -2.15
N ASP A 273 -4.39 3.55 -3.35
CA ASP A 273 -4.92 2.92 -4.56
C ASP A 273 -4.36 1.52 -4.78
N PHE A 274 -3.06 1.33 -4.56
CA PHE A 274 -2.39 0.04 -4.75
C PHE A 274 -2.39 -0.86 -3.52
N LEU A 275 -2.49 -0.32 -2.31
CA LEU A 275 -2.58 -1.14 -1.10
C LEU A 275 -4.01 -1.60 -0.80
N THR A 276 -5.04 -0.84 -1.20
CA THR A 276 -6.43 -1.18 -0.85
C THR A 276 -7.43 -1.01 -2.00
N GLY A 277 -7.14 -0.20 -3.01
CA GLY A 277 -8.06 0.09 -4.11
C GLY A 277 -8.05 -0.99 -5.20
N TYR A 278 -6.88 -1.34 -5.70
CA TYR A 278 -6.72 -2.31 -6.78
C TYR A 278 -6.41 -3.71 -6.24
N THR A 279 -7.47 -4.49 -5.98
CA THR A 279 -7.37 -5.83 -5.37
C THR A 279 -6.79 -6.91 -6.30
N GLN A 280 -6.65 -6.61 -7.60
CA GLN A 280 -6.04 -7.51 -8.59
C GLN A 280 -4.50 -7.56 -8.51
N PHE A 281 -3.87 -6.73 -7.70
CA PHE A 281 -2.43 -6.73 -7.46
C PHE A 281 -2.11 -7.18 -6.04
N ASN A 282 -0.92 -7.73 -5.84
CA ASN A 282 -0.48 -8.24 -4.53
C ASN A 282 0.28 -7.21 -3.68
N ASN A 283 0.15 -5.92 -3.96
CA ASN A 283 0.89 -4.88 -3.23
C ASN A 283 0.70 -5.00 -1.71
N SER A 284 -0.54 -5.08 -1.26
CA SER A 284 -0.85 -5.17 0.19
C SER A 284 -0.19 -6.39 0.82
N THR A 285 -0.39 -7.58 0.25
CA THR A 285 0.14 -8.84 0.78
C THR A 285 1.67 -8.85 0.75
N TYR A 286 2.28 -8.43 -0.38
CA TYR A 286 3.73 -8.44 -0.52
C TYR A 286 4.43 -7.51 0.48
N PHE A 287 3.97 -6.26 0.59
CA PHE A 287 4.58 -5.32 1.54
C PHE A 287 4.29 -5.69 3.00
N THR A 288 3.12 -6.26 3.30
CA THR A 288 2.84 -6.81 4.64
C THR A 288 3.82 -7.94 4.99
N ASN A 289 3.99 -8.91 4.09
CA ASN A 289 4.95 -10.00 4.29
C ASN A 289 6.36 -9.45 4.49
N MET A 290 6.78 -8.51 3.64
CA MET A 290 8.09 -7.89 3.74
C MET A 290 8.32 -7.26 5.12
N PHE A 291 7.39 -6.44 5.58
CA PHE A 291 7.52 -5.79 6.89
C PHE A 291 7.52 -6.82 8.03
N ASN A 292 6.64 -7.81 7.99
CA ASN A 292 6.56 -8.85 9.03
C ASN A 292 7.87 -9.66 9.12
N VAL A 293 8.40 -10.09 7.98
CA VAL A 293 9.68 -10.84 7.96
C VAL A 293 10.84 -9.98 8.44
N LEU A 294 10.93 -8.73 7.98
CA LEU A 294 12.04 -7.83 8.34
C LEU A 294 12.03 -7.41 9.81
N THR A 295 10.89 -7.42 10.47
CA THR A 295 10.76 -7.08 11.90
C THR A 295 10.59 -8.30 12.80
N GLU A 296 10.74 -9.51 12.25
CA GLU A 296 10.50 -10.77 12.98
C GLU A 296 9.11 -10.81 13.64
N ASN A 297 8.16 -10.19 12.97
CA ASN A 297 6.80 -10.13 13.46
C ASN A 297 6.06 -11.41 13.04
N ASP A 298 6.25 -12.51 13.79
CA ASP A 298 5.76 -13.88 13.54
C ASP A 298 4.23 -14.03 13.53
N SER A 299 3.50 -13.03 13.13
CA SER A 299 2.06 -13.17 12.98
C SER A 299 1.71 -13.69 11.60
N GLU A 300 0.79 -14.65 11.56
CA GLU A 300 0.10 -14.98 10.33
C GLU A 300 -0.40 -13.67 9.68
N THR A 301 -0.04 -13.48 8.43
CA THR A 301 -0.45 -12.29 7.68
C THR A 301 -1.95 -12.34 7.46
N VAL A 302 -2.68 -11.42 8.10
CA VAL A 302 -4.12 -11.31 7.90
C VAL A 302 -4.39 -10.11 6.98
N THR A 303 -4.58 -10.39 5.71
CA THR A 303 -5.06 -9.41 4.74
C THR A 303 -6.54 -9.68 4.47
N ILE A 304 -7.41 -8.88 5.07
CA ILE A 304 -8.84 -8.94 4.82
C ILE A 304 -9.23 -7.72 4.00
N ASN A 305 -9.65 -7.95 2.78
CA ASN A 305 -10.22 -6.90 1.95
C ASN A 305 -11.54 -6.46 2.55
N SER A 306 -11.78 -5.14 2.59
CA SER A 306 -13.07 -4.62 3.02
C SER A 306 -14.18 -5.19 2.13
N ALA A 307 -15.20 -5.80 2.76
CA ALA A 307 -16.36 -6.25 2.03
C ALA A 307 -17.12 -5.01 1.51
N THR A 308 -17.17 -4.84 0.19
CA THR A 308 -18.02 -3.81 -0.41
C THR A 308 -19.46 -4.06 0.02
N ALA A 309 -20.12 -3.04 0.56
CA ALA A 309 -21.56 -3.05 0.64
C ALA A 309 -22.06 -3.08 -0.80
N SER A 310 -22.29 -4.28 -1.34
CA SER A 310 -23.04 -4.37 -2.56
C SER A 310 -24.38 -3.71 -2.28
N ASP A 311 -24.74 -2.73 -3.10
CA ASP A 311 -26.14 -2.34 -3.19
C ASP A 311 -26.94 -3.62 -3.22
N VAL A 312 -27.77 -3.85 -2.20
CA VAL A 312 -28.72 -4.93 -2.20
C VAL A 312 -29.84 -4.54 -3.17
N THR A 313 -29.44 -4.28 -4.38
CA THR A 313 -30.34 -4.37 -5.51
C THR A 313 -30.60 -5.87 -5.63
N LEU A 314 -31.82 -6.27 -5.26
CA LEU A 314 -32.34 -7.56 -5.67
C LEU A 314 -31.88 -7.74 -7.11
N GLY A 315 -31.00 -8.71 -7.38
CA GLY A 315 -30.36 -8.93 -8.69
C GLY A 315 -31.39 -9.34 -9.74
N MET A 316 -32.32 -8.43 -10.01
CA MET A 316 -33.28 -8.57 -11.09
C MET A 316 -32.66 -7.96 -12.34
N GLU A 317 -31.99 -8.80 -13.11
CA GLU A 317 -31.39 -8.45 -14.40
C GLU A 317 -32.34 -7.84 -15.43
N SER A 318 -33.68 -7.81 -15.13
CA SER A 318 -34.66 -7.26 -16.04
C SER A 318 -35.58 -6.27 -15.35
N VAL A 319 -35.73 -5.10 -15.95
CA VAL A 319 -36.71 -4.07 -15.55
C VAL A 319 -38.12 -4.64 -15.44
N ILE A 320 -38.47 -5.57 -16.32
CA ILE A 320 -39.80 -6.27 -16.34
C ILE A 320 -39.95 -7.11 -15.06
N GLY A 321 -38.90 -7.81 -14.61
CA GLY A 321 -38.90 -8.58 -13.36
C GLY A 321 -39.17 -7.69 -12.15
N SER A 322 -38.56 -6.53 -12.08
CA SER A 322 -38.74 -5.54 -10.99
C SER A 322 -40.17 -5.02 -10.96
N ILE A 323 -40.77 -4.72 -12.11
CA ILE A 323 -42.14 -4.25 -12.21
C ILE A 323 -43.13 -5.35 -11.79
N VAL A 324 -42.94 -6.59 -12.25
CA VAL A 324 -43.79 -7.73 -11.87
C VAL A 324 -43.72 -7.97 -10.36
N PHE A 325 -42.52 -7.90 -9.77
CA PHE A 325 -42.33 -8.06 -8.33
C PHE A 325 -43.02 -6.94 -7.53
N ALA A 326 -42.91 -5.70 -7.98
CA ALA A 326 -43.57 -4.56 -7.35
C ALA A 326 -45.10 -4.70 -7.40
N ILE A 327 -45.66 -5.08 -8.55
CA ILE A 327 -47.11 -5.31 -8.70
C ILE A 327 -47.59 -6.43 -7.76
N LEU A 328 -46.82 -7.51 -7.63
CA LEU A 328 -47.19 -8.66 -6.80
C LEU A 328 -47.17 -8.31 -5.30
N PHE A 329 -46.10 -7.68 -4.83
CA PHE A 329 -45.92 -7.41 -3.41
C PHE A 329 -46.59 -6.13 -2.92
N ILE A 330 -46.70 -5.10 -3.75
CA ILE A 330 -47.33 -3.81 -3.36
C ILE A 330 -48.80 -3.79 -3.71
N GLY A 331 -49.21 -4.50 -4.78
CA GLY A 331 -50.57 -4.50 -5.27
C GLY A 331 -51.37 -5.75 -4.84
N ILE A 332 -51.00 -6.92 -5.39
CA ILE A 332 -51.81 -8.14 -5.27
C ILE A 332 -51.90 -8.68 -3.86
N ILE A 333 -50.79 -8.76 -3.15
CA ILE A 333 -50.79 -9.32 -1.78
C ILE A 333 -51.55 -8.44 -0.79
N PRO A 334 -51.38 -7.11 -0.70
CA PRO A 334 -52.16 -6.28 0.20
C PRO A 334 -53.66 -6.28 -0.14
N LEU A 335 -53.99 -6.28 -1.44
CA LEU A 335 -55.37 -6.35 -1.88
C LEU A 335 -56.04 -7.69 -1.49
N GLY A 336 -55.33 -8.80 -1.64
CA GLY A 336 -55.78 -10.11 -1.18
C GLY A 336 -56.04 -10.18 0.32
N VAL A 337 -55.14 -9.62 1.12
CA VAL A 337 -55.32 -9.53 2.59
C VAL A 337 -56.54 -8.66 2.95
N LEU A 338 -56.73 -7.55 2.23
CA LEU A 338 -57.90 -6.66 2.48
C LEU A 338 -59.19 -7.36 2.11
N ILE A 339 -59.25 -8.07 0.95
CA ILE A 339 -60.45 -8.84 0.58
C ILE A 339 -60.73 -9.94 1.59
N LEU A 340 -59.74 -10.70 2.02
CA LEU A 340 -59.90 -11.71 3.09
C LEU A 340 -60.44 -11.09 4.39
N GLY A 341 -59.90 -9.94 4.79
CA GLY A 341 -60.38 -9.20 5.94
C GLY A 341 -61.86 -8.81 5.86
N ILE A 342 -62.28 -8.31 4.70
CA ILE A 342 -63.71 -7.97 4.44
C ILE A 342 -64.59 -9.21 4.45
N VAL A 343 -64.19 -10.31 3.87
CA VAL A 343 -64.94 -11.58 3.87
C VAL A 343 -65.09 -12.10 5.29
N ILE A 344 -64.02 -12.14 6.04
CA ILE A 344 -64.09 -12.58 7.48
C ILE A 344 -64.98 -11.67 8.29
N TRP A 345 -64.94 -10.37 8.11
CA TRP A 345 -65.79 -9.42 8.75
C TRP A 345 -67.25 -9.61 8.41
N ALA A 346 -67.57 -9.79 7.11
CA ALA A 346 -68.93 -10.01 6.64
C ALA A 346 -69.52 -11.34 7.15
N VAL A 347 -68.72 -12.42 7.20
CA VAL A 347 -69.14 -13.72 7.74
C VAL A 347 -69.38 -13.63 9.25
N ARG A 348 -68.55 -12.92 10.00
CA ARG A 348 -68.75 -12.71 11.46
C ARG A 348 -69.95 -11.84 11.79
N ARG A 349 -70.34 -10.92 10.90
CA ARG A 349 -71.50 -10.04 11.12
C ARG A 349 -72.82 -10.74 10.83
N LYS A 350 -72.80 -11.89 10.16
CA LYS A 350 -74.01 -12.68 9.87
C LYS A 350 -74.28 -13.79 10.91
N LYS A 351 -73.38 -13.96 11.88
CA LYS A 351 -73.58 -14.75 13.10
C LYS A 351 -73.97 -13.84 14.25
#